data_ac0187a2c7e28cdd0b22c77ca5f0c1d0
#
_entry.id   ac0187a2c7e28cdd0b22c77ca5f0c1d0
#
_cell.length_a   1.000
_cell.length_b   1.000
_cell.length_c   1.000
_cell.angle_alpha   90.00
_cell.angle_beta   90.00
_cell.angle_gamma   90.00
#
_symmetry.space_group_name_H-M   'P 1'
#
loop_
_entity.id
_entity.type
_entity.pdbx_description
1 polymer ?
#
loop_
_entity_poly.entity_id
_entity_poly.type
_entity_poly.pdbx_seq_one_letter_code
_entity_poly.pdbx_strand_id
1 'polypeptide(L)'
;EAGLCVTSIHEDLGTIRREPETVAKEAEAFGTKYVVITGMYRFDYADKAAVQRLCRDLNTSGKILKEAGIELLYHNHNCEFLHVEQQKTAYDLLLSETDPEYVNFELDSYWPTEAGVDALALMKKLDTRMKLYHINDRGTRLLKPAMTPILKSDSMELGCGNMNLDALITQAKNVNVDAVILESHKNWVDNSPLR
;
A
#
# COMPACT_ATOMS: atom_id res chain seq x y z
N GLU A 1 -8.28 -21.86 -19.43
CA GLU A 1 -7.52 -20.64 -19.09
C GLU A 1 -8.53 -19.50 -18.94
N ALA A 2 -8.50 -18.79 -17.78
CA ALA A 2 -9.47 -17.75 -17.47
C ALA A 2 -9.13 -16.38 -18.09
N GLY A 3 -7.99 -16.25 -18.79
CA GLY A 3 -7.54 -14.98 -19.38
C GLY A 3 -7.17 -13.89 -18.36
N LEU A 4 -6.85 -14.29 -17.11
CA LEU A 4 -6.45 -13.38 -16.05
C LEU A 4 -4.94 -13.12 -16.09
N CYS A 5 -4.55 -11.90 -15.74
CA CYS A 5 -3.16 -11.51 -15.52
C CYS A 5 -2.94 -11.22 -14.04
N VAL A 6 -1.82 -11.68 -13.49
CA VAL A 6 -1.41 -11.36 -12.13
C VAL A 6 -0.55 -10.10 -12.16
N THR A 7 -0.97 -9.06 -11.42
CA THR A 7 -0.25 -7.78 -11.38
C THR A 7 0.93 -7.83 -10.42
N SER A 8 0.76 -8.44 -9.25
CA SER A 8 1.76 -8.58 -8.20
C SER A 8 1.49 -9.83 -7.36
N ILE A 9 2.49 -10.30 -6.64
CA ILE A 9 2.32 -11.26 -5.55
C ILE A 9 2.71 -10.62 -4.23
N HIS A 10 2.01 -10.99 -3.15
CA HIS A 10 2.30 -10.49 -1.81
C HIS A 10 3.04 -11.55 -1.01
N GLU A 11 4.15 -11.17 -0.36
CA GLU A 11 5.00 -12.08 0.39
C GLU A 11 5.54 -11.42 1.68
N ASP A 12 5.82 -12.21 2.70
CA ASP A 12 6.45 -11.69 3.91
C ASP A 12 7.96 -11.47 3.74
N LEU A 13 8.49 -10.44 4.39
CA LEU A 13 9.91 -10.09 4.31
C LEU A 13 10.83 -11.21 4.81
N GLY A 14 10.37 -12.00 5.79
CA GLY A 14 11.15 -13.13 6.32
C GLY A 14 11.34 -14.22 5.26
N THR A 15 10.30 -14.52 4.48
CA THR A 15 10.37 -15.46 3.35
C THR A 15 11.30 -14.94 2.27
N ILE A 16 11.16 -13.68 1.86
CA ILE A 16 12.04 -13.07 0.85
C ILE A 16 13.52 -13.14 1.27
N ARG A 17 13.81 -12.91 2.55
CA ARG A 17 15.19 -12.97 3.07
C ARG A 17 15.75 -14.38 3.12
N ARG A 18 14.92 -15.38 3.40
CA ARG A 18 15.37 -16.79 3.48
C ARG A 18 15.48 -17.45 2.11
N GLU A 19 14.54 -17.14 1.22
CA GLU A 19 14.32 -17.88 -0.02
C GLU A 19 14.07 -16.95 -1.23
N PRO A 20 14.92 -15.93 -1.47
CA PRO A 20 14.65 -14.91 -2.49
C PRO A 20 14.54 -15.51 -3.90
N GLU A 21 15.29 -16.56 -4.18
CA GLU A 21 15.22 -17.24 -5.48
C GLU A 21 13.90 -17.98 -5.69
N THR A 22 13.32 -18.54 -4.63
CA THR A 22 12.00 -19.19 -4.69
C THR A 22 10.93 -18.15 -4.98
N VAL A 23 10.95 -17.01 -4.26
CA VAL A 23 10.02 -15.90 -4.47
C VAL A 23 10.13 -15.33 -5.89
N ALA A 24 11.35 -15.18 -6.40
CA ALA A 24 11.56 -14.70 -7.78
C ALA A 24 10.98 -15.68 -8.81
N LYS A 25 11.17 -16.98 -8.64
CA LYS A 25 10.58 -18.01 -9.52
C LYS A 25 9.05 -18.03 -9.45
N GLU A 26 8.47 -17.80 -8.27
CA GLU A 26 7.01 -17.69 -8.12
C GLU A 26 6.48 -16.48 -8.88
N ALA A 27 7.11 -15.31 -8.74
CA ALA A 27 6.73 -14.12 -9.48
C ALA A 27 6.82 -14.36 -11.00
N GLU A 28 7.90 -15.00 -11.47
CA GLU A 28 8.08 -15.39 -12.87
C GLU A 28 6.98 -16.36 -13.33
N ALA A 29 6.63 -17.36 -12.53
CA ALA A 29 5.60 -18.34 -12.85
C ALA A 29 4.21 -17.71 -12.98
N PHE A 30 3.92 -16.64 -12.22
CA PHE A 30 2.72 -15.82 -12.35
C PHE A 30 2.82 -14.76 -13.46
N GLY A 31 3.98 -14.57 -14.05
CA GLY A 31 4.21 -13.58 -15.11
C GLY A 31 4.21 -12.13 -14.60
N THR A 32 4.49 -11.92 -13.32
CA THR A 32 4.60 -10.58 -12.73
C THR A 32 6.03 -10.22 -12.39
N LYS A 33 6.36 -8.92 -12.47
CA LYS A 33 7.65 -8.38 -12.02
C LYS A 33 7.59 -7.78 -10.61
N TYR A 34 6.42 -7.78 -9.94
CA TYR A 34 6.23 -7.14 -8.66
C TYR A 34 6.05 -8.16 -7.53
N VAL A 35 6.88 -8.01 -6.50
CA VAL A 35 6.71 -8.65 -5.20
C VAL A 35 6.45 -7.56 -4.18
N VAL A 36 5.35 -7.67 -3.43
CA VAL A 36 4.87 -6.66 -2.48
C VAL A 36 4.99 -7.17 -1.06
N ILE A 37 5.52 -6.35 -0.17
CA ILE A 37 5.51 -6.59 1.28
C ILE A 37 4.38 -5.77 1.90
N THR A 38 3.43 -6.44 2.55
CA THR A 38 2.28 -5.83 3.21
C THR A 38 2.58 -5.44 4.66
N GLY A 39 3.54 -4.54 4.86
CA GLY A 39 3.94 -4.14 6.20
C GLY A 39 4.52 -5.29 7.04
N MET A 40 4.69 -5.05 8.32
CA MET A 40 5.28 -6.01 9.25
C MET A 40 4.29 -6.37 10.36
N TYR A 41 3.91 -7.64 10.45
CA TYR A 41 3.04 -8.12 11.51
C TYR A 41 3.74 -8.06 12.87
N ARG A 42 3.05 -7.53 13.90
CA ARG A 42 3.59 -7.36 15.27
C ARG A 42 4.88 -6.53 15.33
N PHE A 43 4.96 -5.50 14.50
CA PHE A 43 6.10 -4.60 14.41
C PHE A 43 5.78 -3.27 15.09
N ASP A 44 6.73 -2.71 15.82
CA ASP A 44 6.58 -1.39 16.45
C ASP A 44 7.08 -0.30 15.51
N TYR A 45 6.15 0.33 14.80
CA TYR A 45 6.44 1.45 13.90
C TYR A 45 6.76 2.76 14.64
N ALA A 46 6.59 2.83 15.98
CA ALA A 46 7.05 3.98 16.76
C ALA A 46 8.54 3.85 17.18
N ASP A 47 9.12 2.64 17.12
CA ASP A 47 10.55 2.43 17.34
C ASP A 47 11.36 2.80 16.10
N LYS A 48 11.97 3.99 16.13
CA LYS A 48 12.85 4.50 15.07
C LYS A 48 13.91 3.50 14.64
N ALA A 49 14.59 2.88 15.62
CA ALA A 49 15.69 1.96 15.32
C ALA A 49 15.18 0.67 14.66
N ALA A 50 13.97 0.20 15.03
CA ALA A 50 13.32 -0.92 14.36
C ALA A 50 12.97 -0.56 12.90
N VAL A 51 12.38 0.60 12.64
CA VAL A 51 12.06 1.08 11.29
C VAL A 51 13.32 1.23 10.45
N GLN A 52 14.40 1.74 10.99
CA GLN A 52 15.69 1.85 10.29
C GLN A 52 16.29 0.47 9.96
N ARG A 53 16.12 -0.53 10.84
CA ARG A 53 16.49 -1.91 10.52
C ARG A 53 15.65 -2.46 9.36
N LEU A 54 14.33 -2.21 9.40
CA LEU A 54 13.42 -2.58 8.32
C LEU A 54 13.85 -1.97 6.99
N CYS A 55 14.19 -0.68 6.93
CA CYS A 55 14.68 -0.04 5.71
C CYS A 55 15.93 -0.71 5.13
N ARG A 56 16.89 -1.10 6.00
CA ARG A 56 18.08 -1.83 5.56
C ARG A 56 17.75 -3.22 5.02
N ASP A 57 16.84 -3.92 5.69
CA ASP A 57 16.38 -5.26 5.25
C ASP A 57 15.65 -5.18 3.92
N LEU A 58 14.80 -4.17 3.72
CA LEU A 58 14.12 -3.89 2.46
C LEU A 58 15.12 -3.61 1.33
N ASN A 59 16.09 -2.73 1.57
CA ASN A 59 17.12 -2.42 0.57
C ASN A 59 17.92 -3.67 0.17
N THR A 60 18.29 -4.50 1.14
CA THR A 60 19.02 -5.74 0.86
C THR A 60 18.18 -6.73 0.05
N SER A 61 16.92 -6.94 0.45
CA SER A 61 15.99 -7.84 -0.23
C SER A 61 15.64 -7.34 -1.64
N GLY A 62 15.37 -6.03 -1.77
CA GLY A 62 15.06 -5.42 -3.06
C GLY A 62 16.23 -5.51 -4.04
N LYS A 63 17.47 -5.37 -3.57
CA LYS A 63 18.65 -5.57 -4.40
C LYS A 63 18.75 -6.99 -4.94
N ILE A 64 18.52 -8.00 -4.09
CA ILE A 64 18.58 -9.41 -4.51
C ILE A 64 17.47 -9.71 -5.53
N LEU A 65 16.24 -9.26 -5.27
CA LEU A 65 15.12 -9.48 -6.20
C LEU A 65 15.36 -8.77 -7.54
N LYS A 66 15.95 -7.58 -7.52
CA LYS A 66 16.28 -6.84 -8.75
C LYS A 66 17.27 -7.59 -9.63
N GLU A 67 18.26 -8.30 -9.07
CA GLU A 67 19.18 -9.15 -9.83
C GLU A 67 18.45 -10.27 -10.58
N ALA A 68 17.27 -10.69 -10.09
CA ALA A 68 16.36 -11.61 -10.76
C ALA A 68 15.31 -10.93 -11.66
N GLY A 69 15.40 -9.62 -11.86
CA GLY A 69 14.42 -8.86 -12.67
C GLY A 69 13.10 -8.53 -11.97
N ILE A 70 13.03 -8.68 -10.66
CA ILE A 70 11.85 -8.44 -9.84
C ILE A 70 12.00 -7.11 -9.07
N GLU A 71 10.95 -6.31 -9.05
CA GLU A 71 10.87 -5.09 -8.26
C GLU A 71 10.18 -5.34 -6.92
N LEU A 72 10.82 -4.94 -5.82
CA LEU A 72 10.23 -4.99 -4.48
C LEU A 72 9.41 -3.74 -4.21
N LEU A 73 8.14 -3.93 -3.81
CA LEU A 73 7.26 -2.87 -3.39
C LEU A 73 6.90 -3.01 -1.90
N TYR A 74 6.69 -1.87 -1.26
CA TYR A 74 6.15 -1.80 0.09
C TYR A 74 4.71 -1.30 0.05
N HIS A 75 3.78 -2.07 0.63
CA HIS A 75 2.38 -1.71 0.80
C HIS A 75 2.15 -1.22 2.24
N ASN A 76 1.46 -0.10 2.39
CA ASN A 76 1.23 0.54 3.68
C ASN A 76 -0.15 0.27 4.27
N HIS A 77 -0.19 0.36 5.60
CA HIS A 77 -1.41 0.51 6.40
C HIS A 77 -1.40 1.86 7.14
N ASN A 78 -2.13 1.98 8.24
CA ASN A 78 -2.15 3.20 9.05
C ASN A 78 -1.02 3.25 10.09
N CYS A 79 -0.46 2.12 10.47
CA CYS A 79 0.58 2.04 11.51
C CYS A 79 1.91 2.67 11.09
N GLU A 80 2.21 2.76 9.80
CA GLU A 80 3.40 3.45 9.29
C GLU A 80 3.35 4.97 9.51
N PHE A 81 2.18 5.52 9.80
CA PHE A 81 2.02 6.96 10.10
C PHE A 81 2.20 7.27 11.58
N LEU A 82 2.60 6.30 12.42
CA LEU A 82 3.08 6.57 13.77
C LEU A 82 4.36 7.41 13.73
N HIS A 83 4.45 8.34 14.68
CA HIS A 83 5.61 9.21 14.80
C HIS A 83 6.79 8.47 15.44
N VAL A 84 7.92 8.47 14.77
CA VAL A 84 9.22 8.00 15.26
C VAL A 84 10.03 9.15 15.87
N GLU A 85 9.71 10.39 15.47
CA GLU A 85 10.25 11.66 15.97
C GLU A 85 9.14 12.73 15.90
N GLN A 86 9.38 13.90 16.49
CA GLN A 86 8.39 14.96 16.64
C GLN A 86 7.66 15.34 15.32
N GLN A 87 8.32 15.28 14.18
CA GLN A 87 7.76 15.66 12.88
C GLN A 87 8.02 14.62 11.78
N LYS A 88 8.40 13.40 12.17
CA LYS A 88 8.65 12.31 11.23
C LYS A 88 7.88 11.07 11.61
N THR A 89 7.19 10.50 10.65
CA THR A 89 6.52 9.22 10.76
C THR A 89 7.47 8.06 10.36
N ALA A 90 7.08 6.84 10.66
CA ALA A 90 7.78 5.67 10.13
C ALA A 90 7.73 5.64 8.60
N TYR A 91 6.62 6.10 7.98
CA TYR A 91 6.52 6.21 6.53
C TYR A 91 7.54 7.19 5.93
N ASP A 92 7.81 8.31 6.64
CA ASP A 92 8.85 9.25 6.21
C ASP A 92 10.24 8.61 6.22
N LEU A 93 10.53 7.72 7.20
CA LEU A 93 11.77 6.96 7.22
C LEU A 93 11.81 5.93 6.08
N LEU A 94 10.73 5.16 5.87
CA LEU A 94 10.64 4.23 4.74
C LEU A 94 10.92 4.94 3.43
N LEU A 95 10.36 6.13 3.22
CA LEU A 95 10.58 6.90 2.00
C LEU A 95 12.01 7.44 1.88
N SER A 96 12.62 7.90 2.98
CA SER A 96 13.92 8.58 2.96
C SER A 96 15.12 7.64 3.10
N GLU A 97 14.95 6.47 3.74
CA GLU A 97 16.05 5.54 4.04
C GLU A 97 16.01 4.27 3.17
N THR A 98 15.01 4.12 2.29
CA THR A 98 15.03 3.08 1.25
C THR A 98 15.52 3.65 -0.06
N ASP A 99 16.34 2.86 -0.77
CA ASP A 99 16.89 3.21 -2.07
C ASP A 99 15.82 3.04 -3.17
N PRO A 100 15.48 4.08 -3.94
CA PRO A 100 14.50 3.99 -5.01
C PRO A 100 14.91 3.03 -6.13
N GLU A 101 16.17 2.66 -6.21
CA GLU A 101 16.64 1.63 -7.13
C GLU A 101 16.17 0.22 -6.73
N TYR A 102 15.96 -0.02 -5.42
CA TYR A 102 15.68 -1.34 -4.88
C TYR A 102 14.30 -1.49 -4.27
N VAL A 103 13.71 -0.39 -3.76
CA VAL A 103 12.43 -0.40 -3.05
C VAL A 103 11.53 0.68 -3.58
N ASN A 104 10.37 0.30 -4.04
CA ASN A 104 9.31 1.21 -4.49
C ASN A 104 8.03 0.94 -3.68
N PHE A 105 6.88 1.50 -4.07
CA PHE A 105 5.68 1.48 -3.26
C PHE A 105 4.45 1.03 -4.06
N GLU A 106 3.64 0.20 -3.41
CA GLU A 106 2.23 0.01 -3.70
C GLU A 106 1.46 0.82 -2.66
N LEU A 107 1.00 2.02 -3.05
CA LEU A 107 0.30 2.89 -2.11
C LEU A 107 -1.17 2.47 -2.01
N ASP A 108 -1.63 2.25 -0.78
CA ASP A 108 -3.05 2.23 -0.45
C ASP A 108 -3.46 3.57 0.13
N SER A 109 -4.39 4.28 -0.53
CA SER A 109 -4.83 5.62 -0.13
C SER A 109 -5.81 5.66 1.04
N TYR A 110 -6.45 4.55 1.37
CA TYR A 110 -7.36 4.45 2.51
C TYR A 110 -6.63 4.70 3.85
N TRP A 111 -5.49 4.04 4.04
CA TRP A 111 -4.80 4.03 5.31
C TRP A 111 -4.17 5.36 5.73
N PRO A 112 -3.48 6.14 4.85
CA PRO A 112 -3.09 7.50 5.19
C PRO A 112 -4.29 8.39 5.49
N THR A 113 -5.40 8.27 4.74
CA THR A 113 -6.63 9.01 5.01
C THR A 113 -7.23 8.63 6.38
N GLU A 114 -7.20 7.35 6.75
CA GLU A 114 -7.61 6.86 8.08
C GLU A 114 -6.73 7.42 9.20
N ALA A 115 -5.43 7.56 8.94
CA ALA A 115 -4.47 8.17 9.86
C ALA A 115 -4.53 9.71 9.90
N GLY A 116 -5.39 10.35 9.08
CA GLY A 116 -5.51 11.81 9.01
C GLY A 116 -4.43 12.48 8.14
N VAL A 117 -3.76 11.71 7.30
CA VAL A 117 -2.74 12.19 6.35
C VAL A 117 -3.39 12.48 5.00
N ASP A 118 -2.97 13.55 4.34
CA ASP A 118 -3.39 13.89 2.98
C ASP A 118 -2.82 12.88 1.98
N ALA A 119 -3.66 11.94 1.53
CA ALA A 119 -3.27 10.91 0.58
C ALA A 119 -2.79 11.48 -0.76
N LEU A 120 -3.41 12.58 -1.24
CA LEU A 120 -2.99 13.22 -2.50
C LEU A 120 -1.61 13.86 -2.38
N ALA A 121 -1.32 14.52 -1.25
CA ALA A 121 0.01 15.07 -0.99
C ALA A 121 1.06 13.95 -0.88
N LEU A 122 0.69 12.82 -0.27
CA LEU A 122 1.56 11.65 -0.18
C LEU A 122 1.85 11.04 -1.56
N MET A 123 0.84 10.89 -2.42
CA MET A 123 1.02 10.43 -3.81
C MET A 123 2.00 11.32 -4.59
N LYS A 124 1.87 12.64 -4.43
CA LYS A 124 2.80 13.60 -5.06
C LYS A 124 4.22 13.46 -4.51
N LYS A 125 4.38 13.16 -3.23
CA LYS A 125 5.69 12.96 -2.59
C LYS A 125 6.35 11.65 -3.04
N LEU A 126 5.56 10.59 -3.26
CA LEU A 126 6.03 9.31 -3.79
C LEU A 126 6.49 9.42 -5.24
N ASP A 127 5.76 10.21 -6.04
CA ASP A 127 6.03 10.41 -7.46
C ASP A 127 6.22 9.06 -8.19
N THR A 128 7.25 8.93 -9.00
CA THR A 128 7.56 7.72 -9.80
C THR A 128 7.92 6.49 -8.96
N ARG A 129 8.13 6.64 -7.65
CA ARG A 129 8.27 5.52 -6.71
C ARG A 129 6.97 4.78 -6.44
N MET A 130 5.81 5.38 -6.73
CA MET A 130 4.52 4.69 -6.65
C MET A 130 4.31 3.88 -7.94
N LYS A 131 4.47 2.55 -7.86
CA LYS A 131 4.33 1.63 -9.01
C LYS A 131 2.93 1.06 -9.14
N LEU A 132 2.31 0.74 -8.01
CA LEU A 132 0.95 0.23 -7.92
C LEU A 132 0.13 1.10 -6.98
N TYR A 133 -1.16 1.15 -7.20
CA TYR A 133 -2.08 1.95 -6.41
C TYR A 133 -3.31 1.16 -6.00
N HIS A 134 -3.50 0.94 -4.70
CA HIS A 134 -4.74 0.42 -4.14
C HIS A 134 -5.73 1.55 -3.94
N ILE A 135 -6.82 1.49 -4.71
CA ILE A 135 -7.93 2.44 -4.63
C ILE A 135 -9.07 1.87 -3.80
N ASN A 136 -9.56 2.67 -2.89
CA ASN A 136 -10.69 2.39 -2.03
C ASN A 136 -11.35 3.72 -1.65
N ASP A 137 -12.51 3.65 -1.00
CA ASP A 137 -13.20 4.85 -0.54
C ASP A 137 -13.46 4.74 0.96
N ARG A 138 -13.61 5.89 1.60
CA ARG A 138 -13.83 6.02 3.03
C ARG A 138 -14.91 7.06 3.28
N GLY A 139 -15.87 6.71 4.11
CA GLY A 139 -16.97 7.61 4.43
C GLY A 139 -17.71 7.20 5.68
N THR A 140 -18.88 7.79 5.88
CA THR A 140 -19.76 7.48 7.00
C THR A 140 -21.07 6.89 6.48
N ARG A 141 -21.61 5.90 7.19
CA ARG A 141 -22.85 5.25 6.84
C ARG A 141 -23.74 5.09 8.06
N LEU A 142 -25.01 5.46 7.90
CA LEU A 142 -26.02 5.18 8.87
C LEU A 142 -26.62 3.79 8.61
N LEU A 143 -26.25 2.81 9.46
CA LEU A 143 -26.71 1.41 9.33
C LEU A 143 -28.14 1.19 9.85
N LYS A 144 -28.61 2.06 10.75
CA LYS A 144 -29.98 2.05 11.32
C LYS A 144 -30.41 3.47 11.56
N PRO A 145 -31.74 3.74 11.56
CA PRO A 145 -32.22 5.05 11.99
C PRO A 145 -31.86 5.25 13.46
N ALA A 146 -30.69 5.86 13.68
CA ALA A 146 -30.17 6.18 14.99
C ALA A 146 -30.01 7.69 15.09
N MET A 147 -30.56 8.28 16.14
CA MET A 147 -30.40 9.69 16.46
C MET A 147 -29.02 9.90 17.10
N THR A 148 -27.96 9.74 16.29
CA THR A 148 -26.59 10.01 16.74
C THR A 148 -25.93 11.06 15.85
N PRO A 149 -25.34 12.10 16.43
CA PRO A 149 -24.57 13.08 15.67
C PRO A 149 -23.14 12.60 15.35
N ILE A 150 -22.73 11.46 15.90
CA ILE A 150 -21.37 10.95 15.75
C ILE A 150 -21.42 9.59 15.06
N LEU A 151 -20.94 9.53 13.81
CA LEU A 151 -20.82 8.33 13.02
C LEU A 151 -19.35 7.95 12.88
N LYS A 152 -19.06 6.67 12.93
CA LYS A 152 -17.72 6.16 12.59
C LYS A 152 -17.54 6.15 11.07
N SER A 153 -16.38 6.59 10.62
CA SER A 153 -15.97 6.38 9.24
C SER A 153 -15.47 4.95 9.03
N ASP A 154 -15.60 4.47 7.82
CA ASP A 154 -15.26 3.10 7.45
C ASP A 154 -14.98 3.01 5.94
N SER A 155 -14.48 1.84 5.50
CA SER A 155 -14.39 1.51 4.08
C SER A 155 -15.77 1.52 3.43
N MET A 156 -15.84 2.10 2.25
CA MET A 156 -17.04 2.23 1.44
C MET A 156 -16.78 1.74 0.03
N GLU A 157 -17.84 1.34 -0.67
CA GLU A 157 -17.74 1.13 -2.12
C GLU A 157 -17.30 2.42 -2.82
N LEU A 158 -16.52 2.31 -3.89
CA LEU A 158 -15.99 3.46 -4.63
C LEU A 158 -17.14 4.41 -5.06
N GLY A 159 -16.95 5.69 -4.76
CA GLY A 159 -17.93 6.74 -5.05
C GLY A 159 -19.06 6.85 -4.03
N CYS A 160 -19.08 6.00 -3.00
CA CYS A 160 -20.06 6.06 -1.90
C CYS A 160 -19.49 6.68 -0.61
N GLY A 161 -18.21 7.03 -0.60
CA GLY A 161 -17.52 7.67 0.51
C GLY A 161 -17.28 9.17 0.30
N ASN A 162 -16.23 9.65 0.92
CA ASN A 162 -15.88 11.08 0.95
C ASN A 162 -14.46 11.37 0.43
N MET A 163 -13.73 10.37 -0.08
CA MET A 163 -12.41 10.59 -0.65
C MET A 163 -12.53 11.28 -2.02
N ASN A 164 -11.58 12.16 -2.35
CA ASN A 164 -11.53 12.81 -3.65
C ASN A 164 -10.93 11.86 -4.70
N LEU A 165 -11.70 10.86 -5.11
CA LEU A 165 -11.25 9.80 -6.01
C LEU A 165 -10.76 10.34 -7.36
N ASP A 166 -11.40 11.36 -7.92
CA ASP A 166 -11.01 11.95 -9.19
C ASP A 166 -9.59 12.54 -9.13
N ALA A 167 -9.26 13.23 -8.03
CA ALA A 167 -7.92 13.78 -7.83
C ALA A 167 -6.87 12.66 -7.62
N LEU A 168 -7.21 11.61 -6.87
CA LEU A 168 -6.32 10.47 -6.65
C LEU A 168 -6.06 9.70 -7.94
N ILE A 169 -7.10 9.41 -8.74
CA ILE A 169 -6.98 8.74 -10.05
C ILE A 169 -6.17 9.61 -11.01
N THR A 170 -6.40 10.92 -11.02
CA THR A 170 -5.64 11.84 -11.86
C THR A 170 -4.16 11.82 -11.48
N GLN A 171 -3.84 11.83 -10.18
CA GLN A 171 -2.46 11.76 -9.72
C GLN A 171 -1.81 10.41 -10.05
N ALA A 172 -2.53 9.30 -9.90
CA ALA A 172 -2.04 7.98 -10.29
C ALA A 172 -1.67 7.93 -11.78
N LYS A 173 -2.50 8.51 -12.65
CA LYS A 173 -2.19 8.65 -14.08
C LYS A 173 -0.97 9.55 -14.34
N ASN A 174 -0.84 10.67 -13.62
CA ASN A 174 0.27 11.61 -13.80
C ASN A 174 1.63 10.97 -13.50
N VAL A 175 1.70 10.06 -12.53
CA VAL A 175 2.94 9.36 -12.17
C VAL A 175 3.10 8.02 -12.91
N ASN A 176 2.17 7.68 -13.79
CA ASN A 176 2.16 6.47 -14.61
C ASN A 176 2.27 5.19 -13.78
N VAL A 177 1.38 5.00 -12.79
CA VAL A 177 1.30 3.72 -12.08
C VAL A 177 0.98 2.59 -13.07
N ASP A 178 1.58 1.43 -12.88
CA ASP A 178 1.39 0.29 -13.79
C ASP A 178 -0.01 -0.33 -13.64
N ALA A 179 -0.60 -0.26 -12.45
CA ALA A 179 -1.97 -0.69 -12.21
C ALA A 179 -2.64 0.05 -11.06
N VAL A 180 -3.97 0.16 -11.16
CA VAL A 180 -4.87 0.56 -10.08
C VAL A 180 -5.66 -0.67 -9.66
N ILE A 181 -5.60 -1.02 -8.38
CA ILE A 181 -6.16 -2.23 -7.82
C ILE A 181 -7.29 -1.84 -6.86
N LEU A 182 -8.48 -2.37 -7.06
CA LEU A 182 -9.60 -2.16 -6.15
C LEU A 182 -9.40 -3.00 -4.88
N GLU A 183 -9.36 -2.34 -3.72
CA GLU A 183 -9.34 -2.98 -2.42
C GLU A 183 -10.49 -2.47 -1.55
N SER A 184 -11.68 -3.03 -1.75
CA SER A 184 -12.87 -2.71 -0.97
C SER A 184 -13.21 -3.85 -0.01
N HIS A 185 -13.22 -3.56 1.29
CA HIS A 185 -13.39 -4.59 2.33
C HIS A 185 -14.84 -4.83 2.72
N LYS A 186 -15.71 -3.82 2.62
CA LYS A 186 -17.10 -3.88 3.09
C LYS A 186 -17.93 -2.69 2.63
N ASN A 187 -19.19 -2.69 3.05
CA ASN A 187 -20.17 -1.66 2.73
C ASN A 187 -20.43 -1.50 1.22
N TRP A 188 -20.39 -2.61 0.50
CA TRP A 188 -20.78 -2.64 -0.90
C TRP A 188 -22.26 -2.29 -1.08
N VAL A 189 -22.59 -1.60 -2.14
CA VAL A 189 -23.97 -1.34 -2.53
C VAL A 189 -24.66 -2.71 -2.75
N ASP A 190 -25.92 -2.83 -2.31
CA ASP A 190 -26.68 -4.08 -2.28
C ASP A 190 -26.02 -5.22 -1.47
N ASN A 191 -25.05 -4.91 -0.59
CA ASN A 191 -24.29 -5.88 0.21
C ASN A 191 -23.64 -7.00 -0.63
N SER A 192 -23.24 -6.72 -1.86
CA SER A 192 -22.58 -7.68 -2.75
C SER A 192 -21.34 -7.06 -3.40
N PRO A 193 -20.19 -7.75 -3.36
CA PRO A 193 -19.01 -7.32 -4.12
C PRO A 193 -19.14 -7.66 -5.61
N LEU A 194 -20.15 -8.43 -5.99
CA LEU A 194 -20.40 -8.86 -7.37
C LEU A 194 -21.55 -8.03 -7.95
N ARG A 195 -21.24 -7.18 -8.87
CA ARG A 195 -22.19 -6.42 -9.67
C ARG A 195 -21.89 -6.54 -11.15
#